data_61cf183bcfc8a89a83ed5e8812958317
#
_entry.id   61cf183bcfc8a89a83ed5e8812958317
#
_cell.length_a   1.000
_cell.length_b   1.000
_cell.length_c   1.000
_cell.angle_alpha   90.00
_cell.angle_beta   90.00
_cell.angle_gamma   90.00
#
_symmetry.space_group_name_H-M   'P 1'
#
loop_
_entity.id
_entity.type
_entity.pdbx_description
1 polymer ?
#
loop_
_entity_poly.entity_id
_entity_poly.type
_entity_poly.pdbx_seq_one_letter_code
_entity_poly.pdbx_strand_id
1 'polypeptide(L)'
;MVFDRRSLLNGTLFSGLAALAPAQQSRSSPQDSRDEAAVAKAIDDLNTTIQHTFETSPELARIRQQQRIFLKANQKFPDFIEVGVGVWESVVDWHIRHQQPLSVSRGAEGRYTMTVAFTTLILRPELSENYVGIGMDSR
;
A
#
# COMPACT_ATOMS: atom_id res chain seq x y z
N MET A 1 11.17 -47.08 -13.03
CA MET A 1 10.17 -46.95 -14.10
C MET A 1 10.23 -45.57 -14.68
N VAL A 2 10.82 -45.46 -15.84
CA VAL A 2 10.99 -44.20 -16.57
C VAL A 2 9.87 -44.14 -17.58
N PHE A 3 8.98 -43.14 -17.49
CA PHE A 3 7.97 -42.89 -18.51
C PHE A 3 8.50 -41.88 -19.54
N ASP A 4 8.83 -42.44 -20.69
CA ASP A 4 9.22 -41.76 -21.90
C ASP A 4 7.99 -41.13 -22.58
N ARG A 5 7.99 -39.79 -22.72
CA ARG A 5 6.98 -39.01 -23.45
C ARG A 5 7.55 -38.49 -24.74
N ARG A 6 7.87 -39.40 -25.67
CA ARG A 6 8.13 -39.03 -27.06
C ARG A 6 7.37 -40.01 -27.94
N SER A 7 6.30 -39.52 -28.50
CA SER A 7 5.80 -39.84 -29.87
C SER A 7 4.33 -39.50 -29.94
N LEU A 8 4.01 -38.48 -30.70
CA LEU A 8 2.87 -38.39 -31.57
C LEU A 8 3.05 -37.12 -32.45
N LEU A 9 3.95 -37.26 -33.41
CA LEU A 9 3.96 -36.51 -34.64
C LEU A 9 3.45 -37.43 -35.74
N ASN A 10 2.24 -37.23 -36.16
CA ASN A 10 1.68 -37.62 -37.44
C ASN A 10 0.58 -36.59 -37.70
N GLY A 11 0.66 -35.64 -38.63
CA GLY A 11 0.86 -35.88 -40.05
C GLY A 11 -0.52 -36.01 -40.70
N THR A 12 -1.20 -34.88 -40.98
CA THR A 12 -2.16 -34.84 -42.06
C THR A 12 -2.14 -33.48 -42.74
N LEU A 13 -1.53 -33.46 -43.88
CA LEU A 13 -1.69 -32.47 -44.94
C LEU A 13 -3.14 -32.47 -45.40
N PHE A 14 -3.85 -31.37 -45.23
CA PHE A 14 -5.05 -31.08 -45.99
C PHE A 14 -4.85 -29.78 -46.77
N SER A 15 -4.55 -29.96 -48.04
CA SER A 15 -4.72 -28.95 -49.06
C SER A 15 -6.21 -28.77 -49.32
N GLY A 16 -6.70 -27.54 -49.27
CA GLY A 16 -8.09 -27.33 -49.67
C GLY A 16 -8.54 -25.88 -49.59
N LEU A 17 -8.47 -25.19 -50.67
CA LEU A 17 -9.30 -24.08 -51.14
C LEU A 17 -9.40 -22.79 -50.29
N ALA A 18 -8.87 -21.76 -50.91
CA ALA A 18 -9.21 -20.36 -50.68
C ALA A 18 -10.73 -20.12 -50.75
N ALA A 19 -11.31 -19.67 -49.66
CA ALA A 19 -12.56 -18.95 -49.64
C ALA A 19 -12.26 -17.54 -49.11
N LEU A 20 -12.33 -16.56 -49.96
CA LEU A 20 -12.39 -15.15 -49.66
C LEU A 20 -13.62 -14.90 -48.78
N ALA A 21 -13.45 -14.84 -47.48
CA ALA A 21 -14.40 -14.26 -46.58
C ALA A 21 -14.17 -12.75 -46.53
N PRO A 22 -15.21 -11.90 -46.75
CA PRO A 22 -15.06 -10.47 -46.62
C PRO A 22 -14.71 -10.14 -45.14
N ALA A 23 -13.71 -9.31 -44.98
CA ALA A 23 -13.36 -8.73 -43.70
C ALA A 23 -14.60 -8.09 -43.05
N GLN A 24 -15.20 -8.77 -42.10
CA GLN A 24 -16.13 -8.12 -41.18
C GLN A 24 -15.29 -7.13 -40.36
N GLN A 25 -15.25 -5.88 -40.80
CA GLN A 25 -14.93 -4.77 -39.98
C GLN A 25 -15.95 -4.79 -38.83
N SER A 26 -15.49 -5.28 -37.68
CA SER A 26 -16.18 -5.10 -36.40
C SER A 26 -16.28 -3.60 -36.20
N ARG A 27 -17.40 -3.01 -36.61
CA ARG A 27 -17.82 -1.69 -36.18
C ARG A 27 -18.03 -1.80 -34.67
N SER A 28 -17.00 -1.42 -33.88
CA SER A 28 -17.19 -1.14 -32.50
C SER A 28 -18.29 -0.10 -32.37
N SER A 29 -19.40 -0.53 -31.78
CA SER A 29 -20.57 0.33 -31.57
C SER A 29 -20.12 1.51 -30.68
N PRO A 30 -20.66 2.73 -30.90
CA PRO A 30 -20.33 3.89 -30.04
C PRO A 30 -20.70 3.69 -28.55
N GLN A 31 -21.38 2.64 -28.22
CA GLN A 31 -21.78 2.25 -26.88
C GLN A 31 -20.63 1.59 -26.11
N ASP A 32 -19.83 0.71 -26.76
CA ASP A 32 -18.68 0.06 -26.14
C ASP A 32 -17.61 1.08 -25.70
N SER A 33 -17.38 2.12 -26.49
CA SER A 33 -16.39 3.16 -26.13
C SER A 33 -16.83 4.05 -24.96
N ARG A 34 -18.14 4.20 -24.71
CA ARG A 34 -18.66 4.93 -23.54
C ARG A 34 -18.54 4.11 -22.28
N ASP A 35 -18.74 2.81 -22.36
CA ASP A 35 -18.60 1.91 -21.23
C ASP A 35 -17.12 1.75 -20.81
N GLU A 36 -16.20 1.68 -21.77
CA GLU A 36 -14.75 1.69 -21.49
C GLU A 36 -14.29 2.98 -20.81
N ALA A 37 -14.77 4.14 -21.26
CA ALA A 37 -14.44 5.42 -20.65
C ALA A 37 -15.03 5.55 -19.24
N ALA A 38 -16.22 5.03 -18.98
CA ALA A 38 -16.84 5.01 -17.67
C ALA A 38 -16.08 4.08 -16.70
N VAL A 39 -15.62 2.92 -17.17
CA VAL A 39 -14.81 1.99 -16.38
C VAL A 39 -13.43 2.60 -16.07
N ALA A 40 -12.76 3.22 -17.04
CA ALA A 40 -11.47 3.88 -16.83
C ALA A 40 -11.59 5.00 -15.79
N LYS A 41 -12.64 5.82 -15.87
CA LYS A 41 -12.91 6.85 -14.86
C LYS A 41 -13.19 6.26 -13.48
N ALA A 42 -13.96 5.18 -13.39
CA ALA A 42 -14.23 4.53 -12.11
C ALA A 42 -12.96 3.94 -11.48
N ILE A 43 -12.03 3.43 -12.28
CA ILE A 43 -10.71 2.96 -11.83
C ILE A 43 -9.86 4.13 -11.34
N ASP A 44 -9.84 5.27 -12.03
CA ASP A 44 -9.11 6.46 -11.61
C ASP A 44 -9.70 7.06 -10.33
N ASP A 45 -11.02 7.15 -10.22
CA ASP A 45 -11.70 7.60 -9.00
C ASP A 45 -11.41 6.66 -7.82
N LEU A 46 -11.39 5.33 -8.06
CA LEU A 46 -11.03 4.34 -7.06
C LEU A 46 -9.56 4.48 -6.64
N ASN A 47 -8.64 4.62 -7.58
CA ASN A 47 -7.23 4.82 -7.30
C ASN A 47 -7.00 6.10 -6.50
N THR A 48 -7.67 7.19 -6.87
CA THR A 48 -7.60 8.46 -6.14
C THR A 48 -8.16 8.31 -4.73
N THR A 49 -9.29 7.63 -4.56
CA THR A 49 -9.89 7.33 -3.26
C THR A 49 -8.97 6.45 -2.41
N ILE A 50 -8.35 5.43 -3.00
CA ILE A 50 -7.38 4.57 -2.32
C ILE A 50 -6.16 5.40 -1.91
N GLN A 51 -5.62 6.23 -2.79
CA GLN A 51 -4.49 7.10 -2.46
C GLN A 51 -4.84 8.08 -1.34
N HIS A 52 -6.02 8.71 -1.37
CA HIS A 52 -6.50 9.57 -0.28
C HIS A 52 -6.79 8.80 1.02
N THR A 53 -7.22 7.56 0.94
CA THR A 53 -7.43 6.71 2.12
C THR A 53 -6.09 6.25 2.72
N PHE A 54 -5.07 6.08 1.88
CA PHE A 54 -3.68 5.84 2.29
C PHE A 54 -2.88 7.13 2.53
N GLU A 55 -3.33 8.27 2.04
CA GLU A 55 -2.90 9.59 2.50
C GLU A 55 -3.58 9.91 3.84
N THR A 56 -3.29 9.11 4.76
CA THR A 56 -2.80 9.20 6.09
C THR A 56 -3.09 10.57 6.69
N SER A 57 -3.62 10.56 7.88
CA SER A 57 -3.68 11.74 8.73
C SER A 57 -2.34 12.50 8.65
N PRO A 58 -2.35 13.82 8.66
CA PRO A 58 -1.13 14.64 8.59
C PRO A 58 -0.12 14.27 9.68
N GLU A 59 -0.57 13.71 10.80
CA GLU A 59 0.24 13.24 11.91
C GLU A 59 1.08 12.02 11.51
N LEU A 60 0.48 11.04 10.85
CA LEU A 60 1.21 9.87 10.34
C LEU A 60 2.19 10.26 9.22
N ALA A 61 1.84 11.24 8.39
CA ALA A 61 2.75 11.78 7.38
C ALA A 61 4.00 12.38 8.03
N ARG A 62 3.87 13.11 9.14
CA ARG A 62 5.01 13.64 9.91
C ARG A 62 5.87 12.55 10.53
N ILE A 63 5.26 11.51 11.10
CA ILE A 63 6.01 10.35 11.62
C ILE A 63 6.84 9.72 10.50
N ARG A 64 6.23 9.44 9.34
CA ARG A 64 6.94 8.90 8.18
C ARG A 64 8.05 9.82 7.68
N GLN A 65 7.84 11.12 7.72
CA GLN A 65 8.87 12.10 7.37
C GLN A 65 10.06 11.99 8.31
N GLN A 66 9.86 11.90 9.62
CA GLN A 66 10.93 11.71 10.60
C GLN A 66 11.67 10.39 10.39
N GLN A 67 10.95 9.32 10.12
CA GLN A 67 11.54 8.02 9.77
C GLN A 67 12.43 8.12 8.52
N ARG A 68 11.99 8.83 7.47
CA ARG A 68 12.78 9.02 6.24
C ARG A 68 14.02 9.87 6.47
N ILE A 69 13.91 10.93 7.23
CA ILE A 69 15.05 11.80 7.57
C ILE A 69 16.11 10.97 8.32
N PHE A 70 15.70 10.23 9.32
CA PHE A 70 16.59 9.40 10.12
C PHE A 70 17.22 8.27 9.27
N LEU A 71 16.41 7.59 8.43
CA LEU A 71 16.88 6.53 7.55
C LEU A 71 17.95 7.03 6.56
N LYS A 72 17.76 8.23 6.01
CA LYS A 72 18.76 8.84 5.11
C LYS A 72 20.07 9.15 5.82
N ALA A 73 20.02 9.58 7.08
CA ALA A 73 21.20 9.95 7.85
C ALA A 73 21.94 8.73 8.43
N ASN A 74 21.19 7.70 8.86
CA ASN A 74 21.74 6.59 9.66
C ASN A 74 21.63 5.23 8.98
N GLN A 75 21.04 5.16 7.78
CA GLN A 75 20.81 3.93 6.98
C GLN A 75 19.99 2.84 7.72
N LYS A 76 19.25 3.25 8.75
CA LYS A 76 18.31 2.42 9.51
C LYS A 76 17.11 3.26 9.94
N PHE A 77 16.01 2.58 10.31
CA PHE A 77 14.87 3.26 10.91
C PHE A 77 15.21 3.70 12.35
N PRO A 78 14.59 4.79 12.85
CA PRO A 78 14.73 5.17 14.23
C PRO A 78 14.08 4.12 15.14
N ASP A 79 14.70 3.85 16.29
CA ASP A 79 14.11 2.95 17.27
C ASP A 79 12.93 3.60 17.98
N PHE A 80 13.02 4.92 18.24
CA PHE A 80 12.01 5.68 18.96
C PHE A 80 11.67 7.02 18.30
N ILE A 81 10.41 7.43 18.43
CA ILE A 81 9.93 8.79 18.16
C ILE A 81 8.97 9.17 19.29
N GLU A 82 9.18 10.30 19.93
CA GLU A 82 8.26 10.84 20.94
C GLU A 82 7.10 11.56 20.26
N VAL A 83 5.89 11.37 20.77
CA VAL A 83 4.66 11.96 20.20
C VAL A 83 3.73 12.50 21.27
N GLY A 84 3.02 13.57 20.96
CA GLY A 84 1.95 14.11 21.79
C GLY A 84 0.66 13.29 21.74
N VAL A 85 -0.30 13.62 22.59
CA VAL A 85 -1.56 12.88 22.77
C VAL A 85 -2.37 12.86 21.48
N GLY A 86 -2.54 13.98 20.79
CA GLY A 86 -3.34 14.05 19.55
C GLY A 86 -2.76 13.22 18.42
N VAL A 87 -1.41 13.19 18.30
CA VAL A 87 -0.74 12.29 17.34
C VAL A 87 -0.95 10.83 17.71
N TRP A 88 -0.85 10.50 18.99
CA TRP A 88 -1.08 9.15 19.48
C TRP A 88 -2.49 8.65 19.15
N GLU A 89 -3.51 9.46 19.46
CA GLU A 89 -4.91 9.15 19.16
C GLU A 89 -5.15 8.99 17.65
N SER A 90 -4.59 9.87 16.83
CA SER A 90 -4.67 9.77 15.35
C SER A 90 -4.07 8.47 14.83
N VAL A 91 -2.98 7.99 15.42
CA VAL A 91 -2.37 6.70 15.05
C VAL A 91 -3.25 5.53 15.49
N VAL A 92 -3.82 5.57 16.69
CA VAL A 92 -4.77 4.55 17.17
C VAL A 92 -5.99 4.49 16.27
N ASP A 93 -6.60 5.63 15.96
CA ASP A 93 -7.77 5.73 15.08
C ASP A 93 -7.47 5.19 13.67
N TRP A 94 -6.28 5.46 13.17
CA TRP A 94 -5.86 4.92 11.88
C TRP A 94 -5.79 3.39 11.91
N HIS A 95 -5.22 2.78 12.96
CA HIS A 95 -5.14 1.32 13.09
C HIS A 95 -6.54 0.70 13.19
N ILE A 96 -7.45 1.33 13.93
CA ILE A 96 -8.83 0.88 14.07
C ILE A 96 -9.55 0.93 12.73
N ARG A 97 -9.50 2.07 12.02
CA ARG A 97 -10.17 2.24 10.73
C ARG A 97 -9.68 1.27 9.66
N HIS A 98 -8.38 0.97 9.65
CA HIS A 98 -7.78 0.10 8.64
C HIS A 98 -7.62 -1.34 9.12
N GLN A 99 -8.20 -1.67 10.28
CA GLN A 99 -8.15 -3.02 10.88
C GLN A 99 -6.70 -3.57 10.98
N GLN A 100 -5.75 -2.65 11.24
CA GLN A 100 -4.36 -3.02 11.40
C GLN A 100 -4.08 -3.45 12.85
N PRO A 101 -3.22 -4.45 13.06
CA PRO A 101 -2.86 -4.87 14.41
C PRO A 101 -2.20 -3.70 15.16
N LEU A 102 -2.65 -3.46 16.38
CA LEU A 102 -2.09 -2.45 17.27
C LEU A 102 -1.54 -3.13 18.51
N SER A 103 -0.26 -2.90 18.78
CA SER A 103 0.38 -3.35 20.01
C SER A 103 0.74 -2.15 20.86
N VAL A 104 0.07 -2.00 21.98
CA VAL A 104 0.36 -0.98 22.98
C VAL A 104 0.96 -1.66 24.19
N SER A 105 2.10 -1.18 24.66
CA SER A 105 2.79 -1.67 25.85
C SER A 105 3.17 -0.51 26.78
N ARG A 106 3.63 -0.83 27.96
CA ARG A 106 4.12 0.14 28.93
C ARG A 106 5.62 -0.06 29.08
N GLY A 107 6.39 0.95 28.74
CA GLY A 107 7.84 0.93 28.89
C GLY A 107 8.29 0.91 30.37
N ALA A 108 9.57 0.66 30.59
CA ALA A 108 10.16 0.60 31.93
C ALA A 108 9.98 1.90 32.73
N GLU A 109 9.91 3.04 32.04
CA GLU A 109 9.63 4.36 32.65
C GLU A 109 8.15 4.61 32.93
N GLY A 110 7.28 3.62 32.72
CA GLY A 110 5.84 3.73 32.92
C GLY A 110 5.09 4.46 31.83
N ARG A 111 5.73 4.83 30.72
CA ARG A 111 5.14 5.51 29.56
C ARG A 111 4.52 4.50 28.62
N TYR A 112 3.43 4.90 27.96
CA TYR A 112 2.83 4.08 26.92
C TYR A 112 3.65 4.14 25.64
N THR A 113 3.79 3.00 25.01
CA THR A 113 4.53 2.84 23.76
C THR A 113 3.70 2.02 22.78
N MET A 114 3.82 2.30 21.47
CA MET A 114 3.26 1.49 20.41
C MET A 114 4.24 1.38 19.24
N THR A 115 4.23 0.28 18.54
CA THR A 115 5.09 0.07 17.38
C THR A 115 4.33 0.40 16.09
N VAL A 116 4.91 1.29 15.30
CA VAL A 116 4.38 1.70 13.99
C VAL A 116 5.51 1.60 12.96
N ALA A 117 5.35 0.68 12.00
CA ALA A 117 6.29 0.50 10.89
C ALA A 117 7.77 0.56 11.33
N PHE A 118 8.23 -0.36 12.13
CA PHE A 118 9.63 -0.50 12.60
C PHE A 118 10.10 0.53 13.63
N THR A 119 9.26 1.44 14.08
CA THR A 119 9.61 2.48 15.05
C THR A 119 8.67 2.40 16.25
N THR A 120 9.20 2.53 17.45
CA THR A 120 8.39 2.61 18.67
C THR A 120 8.04 4.08 18.95
N LEU A 121 6.75 4.39 18.95
CA LEU A 121 6.26 5.68 19.40
C LEU A 121 6.16 5.70 20.92
N ILE A 122 6.64 6.77 21.55
CA ILE A 122 6.57 6.98 22.99
C ILE A 122 5.61 8.13 23.26
N LEU A 123 4.55 7.86 24.03
CA LEU A 123 3.58 8.89 24.41
C LEU A 123 4.17 9.86 25.43
N ARG A 124 4.12 11.14 25.10
CA ARG A 124 4.56 12.26 25.95
C ARG A 124 3.39 13.23 26.20
N PRO A 125 2.53 12.95 27.20
CA PRO A 125 1.34 13.78 27.45
C PRO A 125 1.66 15.22 27.83
N GLU A 126 2.87 15.47 28.32
CA GLU A 126 3.38 16.80 28.71
C GLU A 126 3.72 17.70 27.52
N LEU A 127 3.84 17.14 26.32
CA LEU A 127 4.13 17.89 25.11
C LEU A 127 2.85 18.33 24.40
N SER A 128 2.97 19.22 23.42
CA SER A 128 1.81 19.66 22.65
C SER A 128 1.11 18.48 21.95
N GLU A 129 -0.21 18.57 21.81
CA GLU A 129 -1.02 17.48 21.24
C GLU A 129 -0.51 17.03 19.87
N ASN A 130 -0.08 17.95 19.02
CA ASN A 130 0.41 17.68 17.67
C ASN A 130 1.94 17.49 17.61
N TYR A 131 2.58 17.23 18.71
CA TYR A 131 4.04 17.06 18.77
C TYR A 131 4.47 15.76 18.10
N VAL A 132 5.44 15.85 17.21
CA VAL A 132 6.19 14.73 16.65
C VAL A 132 7.68 15.03 16.81
N GLY A 133 8.35 14.25 17.61
CA GLY A 133 9.78 14.38 17.89
C GLY A 133 10.66 13.93 16.72
N ILE A 134 11.94 14.11 16.88
CA ILE A 134 12.95 13.56 15.97
C ILE A 134 13.13 12.06 16.22
N GLY A 135 13.56 11.35 15.19
CA GLY A 135 13.94 9.94 15.34
C GLY A 135 15.16 9.80 16.26
N MET A 136 15.09 8.84 17.17
CA MET A 136 16.16 8.54 18.14
C MET A 136 16.58 7.08 18.02
N ASP A 137 17.81 6.80 18.41
CA ASP A 137 18.40 5.48 18.49
C ASP A 137 18.55 5.04 19.95
N SER A 138 18.25 3.78 20.24
CA SER A 138 18.61 3.14 21.50
C SER A 138 20.10 2.80 21.46
N ARG A 139 20.90 3.50 22.21
CA ARG A 139 22.30 3.09 22.46
C ARG A 139 22.37 2.07 23.58
#